data_c9d81487a29c6d4f36266e575d9918f5
#
_entry.id   c9d81487a29c6d4f36266e575d9918f5
#
_cell.length_a   1.000
_cell.length_b   1.000
_cell.length_c   1.000
_cell.angle_alpha   90.00
_cell.angle_beta   90.00
_cell.angle_gamma   90.00
#
_symmetry.space_group_name_H-M   'P 1'
#
loop_
_entity.id
_entity.type
_entity.pdbx_description
1 polymer ?
#
loop_
_entity_poly.entity_id
_entity_poly.type
_entity_poly.pdbx_seq_one_letter_code
_entity_poly.pdbx_strand_id
1 'polypeptide(L)'
;MFEQTFKNIDSVLHKDAGADSELDYIGQTSWVMFLRYLDELEKDKADEAELQGLEYQYILDEPYRWSTWAMPKRLKNGSVSEVELDHHKAMTGPDLIEFVDHKLFPHLAAFKHSADHAQTIEYKIGEIFSELKNKIQTGYSLRDILELADELPFRSTKDKHELSHLYETKIKNMGNAGRNGGQYYTPRPLIRAMIAVIDPQMGEKVYDGAAGSCGFLCEAYEYMAERMEKTTANLKTIQEKTFYGKEKKNLAYVIGIMNMILHGIEAPNIIHTNTLGENIRDIQEKDRYHVILANPPFGGGEHKEVQQNFPIKTGETAFLFLQHFIKSLKAGGRAAIVIKNTFLSNTDNASVSLRKHLLDTCNLHTVLDMPSGTFLGAGVKTVVLFFQKGEATKKTWYYQLNPGRNMGKTNPLNDKDMAEFVELQASRASASENKGWCPELVEGPETEQSWNVSVSELRRSELVEGVEDDTCDLSVKNPNTPEEAPLRSPQDILAEMETLDKETAIILAKVKSLL
;
A
#
# COMPACT_ATOMS: atom_id res chain seq x y z
N MET A 1 11.27 14.81 17.02
CA MET A 1 10.43 16.01 16.87
C MET A 1 9.13 15.67 16.16
N PHE A 2 9.14 15.22 14.94
CA PHE A 2 7.95 14.90 14.14
C PHE A 2 6.93 13.97 14.85
N GLU A 3 7.37 12.85 15.45
CA GLU A 3 6.47 11.91 16.13
C GLU A 3 5.66 12.55 17.26
N GLN A 4 6.30 13.44 18.04
CA GLN A 4 5.63 14.14 19.11
C GLN A 4 4.62 15.16 18.56
N THR A 5 4.97 15.87 17.49
CA THR A 5 4.05 16.80 16.83
C THR A 5 2.80 16.09 16.30
N PHE A 6 2.96 14.94 15.64
CA PHE A 6 1.81 14.14 15.19
C PHE A 6 0.92 13.66 16.34
N LYS A 7 1.52 13.24 17.48
CA LYS A 7 0.75 12.87 18.69
C LYS A 7 0.00 14.08 19.27
N ASN A 8 0.63 15.25 19.26
CA ASN A 8 0.01 16.48 19.74
C ASN A 8 -1.19 16.88 18.84
N ILE A 9 -1.03 16.81 17.51
CA ILE A 9 -2.12 17.06 16.57
C ILE A 9 -3.28 16.09 16.81
N ASP A 10 -3.00 14.79 16.97
CA ASP A 10 -4.03 13.79 17.28
C ASP A 10 -4.75 14.11 18.60
N SER A 11 -4.02 14.58 19.61
CA SER A 11 -4.61 14.99 20.89
C SER A 11 -5.53 16.21 20.76
N VAL A 12 -5.22 17.15 19.87
CA VAL A 12 -6.09 18.30 19.58
C VAL A 12 -7.33 17.84 18.82
N LEU A 13 -7.17 17.02 17.76
CA LEU A 13 -8.27 16.47 16.97
C LEU A 13 -9.22 15.61 17.79
N HIS A 14 -8.69 14.82 18.73
CA HIS A 14 -9.51 14.02 19.64
C HIS A 14 -10.43 14.83 20.57
N LYS A 15 -10.07 16.08 20.83
CA LYS A 15 -10.87 17.00 21.65
C LYS A 15 -11.85 17.83 20.81
N ASP A 16 -11.65 17.89 19.49
CA ASP A 16 -12.53 18.62 18.58
C ASP A 16 -13.75 17.77 18.23
N ALA A 17 -14.95 18.35 18.29
CA ALA A 17 -16.20 17.63 18.11
C ALA A 17 -16.48 17.21 16.66
N GLY A 18 -15.69 17.64 15.71
CA GLY A 18 -15.90 17.35 14.28
C GLY A 18 -15.10 16.15 13.75
N ALA A 19 -14.15 15.65 14.51
CA ALA A 19 -13.31 14.52 14.12
C ALA A 19 -13.53 13.33 15.09
N ASP A 20 -14.23 12.28 14.62
CA ASP A 20 -14.70 11.18 15.46
C ASP A 20 -13.92 9.87 15.27
N SER A 21 -13.01 9.80 14.31
CA SER A 21 -12.36 8.55 13.92
C SER A 21 -10.91 8.75 13.49
N GLU A 22 -10.12 7.68 13.55
CA GLU A 22 -8.74 7.64 13.01
C GLU A 22 -8.70 8.04 11.52
N LEU A 23 -9.77 7.76 10.77
CA LEU A 23 -9.91 8.18 9.37
C LEU A 23 -10.06 9.70 9.26
N ASP A 24 -10.76 10.32 10.20
CA ASP A 24 -10.89 11.78 10.24
C ASP A 24 -9.57 12.42 10.65
N TYR A 25 -8.91 11.87 11.69
CA TYR A 25 -7.61 12.41 12.14
C TYR A 25 -6.58 12.39 11.03
N ILE A 26 -6.46 11.30 10.28
CA ILE A 26 -5.53 11.26 9.15
C ILE A 26 -5.95 12.23 8.05
N GLY A 27 -7.24 12.32 7.72
CA GLY A 27 -7.74 13.25 6.71
C GLY A 27 -7.45 14.69 7.05
N GLN A 28 -7.69 15.11 8.32
CA GLN A 28 -7.44 16.48 8.77
C GLN A 28 -5.93 16.78 8.87
N THR A 29 -5.15 15.88 9.46
CA THR A 29 -3.69 16.03 9.48
C THR A 29 -3.12 16.14 8.08
N SER A 30 -3.64 15.35 7.13
CA SER A 30 -3.14 15.27 5.77
C SER A 30 -3.18 16.61 5.05
N TRP A 31 -4.35 17.28 5.00
CA TRP A 31 -4.44 18.53 4.25
C TRP A 31 -3.61 19.66 4.87
N VAL A 32 -3.50 19.70 6.21
CA VAL A 32 -2.63 20.68 6.88
C VAL A 32 -1.18 20.45 6.51
N MET A 33 -0.69 19.21 6.61
CA MET A 33 0.69 18.86 6.26
C MET A 33 0.99 19.08 4.79
N PHE A 34 0.02 18.79 3.91
CA PHE A 34 0.16 19.03 2.48
C PHE A 34 0.37 20.53 2.16
N LEU A 35 -0.48 21.40 2.71
CA LEU A 35 -0.34 22.84 2.46
C LEU A 35 0.95 23.41 3.05
N ARG A 36 1.37 22.91 4.21
CA ARG A 36 2.65 23.29 4.80
C ARG A 36 3.85 22.80 3.94
N TYR A 37 3.77 21.56 3.45
CA TYR A 37 4.79 21.02 2.53
C TYR A 37 4.82 21.79 1.20
N LEU A 38 3.66 22.11 0.63
CA LEU A 38 3.56 22.87 -0.61
C LEU A 38 4.22 24.25 -0.49
N ASP A 39 4.01 24.95 0.63
CA ASP A 39 4.64 26.25 0.89
C ASP A 39 6.18 26.18 0.91
N GLU A 40 6.75 25.11 1.50
CA GLU A 40 8.21 24.91 1.48
C GLU A 40 8.71 24.49 0.09
N LEU A 41 7.98 23.64 -0.61
CA LEU A 41 8.32 23.23 -1.98
C LEU A 41 8.37 24.45 -2.92
N GLU A 42 7.40 25.35 -2.82
CA GLU A 42 7.36 26.58 -3.62
C GLU A 42 8.50 27.54 -3.27
N LYS A 43 8.88 27.63 -1.98
CA LYS A 43 10.05 28.41 -1.55
C LYS A 43 11.34 27.84 -2.11
N ASP A 44 11.54 26.51 -2.02
CA ASP A 44 12.72 25.84 -2.57
C ASP A 44 12.83 26.15 -4.09
N LYS A 45 11.71 26.07 -4.83
CA LYS A 45 11.66 26.38 -6.28
C LYS A 45 11.90 27.87 -6.58
N ALA A 46 11.40 28.75 -5.73
CA ALA A 46 11.65 30.19 -5.88
C ALA A 46 13.12 30.53 -5.64
N ASP A 47 13.74 29.95 -4.60
CA ASP A 47 15.16 30.11 -4.32
C ASP A 47 16.03 29.56 -5.47
N GLU A 48 15.68 28.40 -6.04
CA GLU A 48 16.35 27.83 -7.21
C GLU A 48 16.21 28.72 -8.46
N ALA A 49 15.04 29.29 -8.70
CA ALA A 49 14.81 30.22 -9.82
C ALA A 49 15.61 31.50 -9.65
N GLU A 50 15.66 32.07 -8.44
CA GLU A 50 16.45 33.26 -8.13
C GLU A 50 17.95 33.02 -8.37
N LEU A 51 18.49 31.86 -7.98
CA LEU A 51 19.88 31.47 -8.25
C LEU A 51 20.19 31.39 -9.76
N GLN A 52 19.19 31.09 -10.58
CA GLN A 52 19.28 31.04 -12.04
C GLN A 52 18.97 32.39 -12.70
N GLY A 53 18.63 33.43 -11.94
CA GLY A 53 18.20 34.73 -12.44
C GLY A 53 16.84 34.73 -13.13
N LEU A 54 15.97 33.78 -12.76
CA LEU A 54 14.60 33.61 -13.24
C LEU A 54 13.59 34.05 -12.19
N GLU A 55 12.43 34.51 -12.63
CA GLU A 55 11.29 34.78 -11.76
C GLU A 55 10.43 33.52 -11.60
N TYR A 56 10.12 33.13 -10.34
CA TYR A 56 9.26 32.00 -10.06
C TYR A 56 7.80 32.44 -9.95
N GLN A 57 6.91 31.77 -10.66
CA GLN A 57 5.48 31.97 -10.54
C GLN A 57 4.92 30.97 -9.54
N TYR A 58 4.45 31.48 -8.41
CA TYR A 58 3.83 30.64 -7.36
C TYR A 58 2.50 30.05 -7.83
N ILE A 59 2.24 28.81 -7.42
CA ILE A 59 0.98 28.09 -7.65
C ILE A 59 -0.16 28.78 -6.86
N LEU A 60 0.13 29.14 -5.60
CA LEU A 60 -0.85 29.80 -4.75
C LEU A 60 -0.66 31.32 -4.76
N ASP A 61 -1.76 32.05 -5.01
CA ASP A 61 -1.82 33.49 -4.83
C ASP A 61 -1.56 33.87 -3.37
N GLU A 62 -0.98 35.06 -3.15
CA GLU A 62 -0.55 35.52 -1.82
C GLU A 62 -1.57 35.31 -0.70
N PRO A 63 -2.87 35.63 -0.85
CA PRO A 63 -3.84 35.43 0.23
C PRO A 63 -3.99 33.98 0.70
N TYR A 64 -3.63 33.00 -0.15
CA TYR A 64 -3.79 31.58 0.09
C TYR A 64 -2.47 30.87 0.44
N ARG A 65 -1.33 31.59 0.44
CA ARG A 65 -0.03 31.03 0.87
C ARG A 65 -0.02 30.81 2.37
N TRP A 66 0.60 29.71 2.79
CA TRP A 66 0.71 29.35 4.20
C TRP A 66 1.24 30.49 5.07
N SER A 67 2.26 31.19 4.58
CA SER A 67 2.88 32.33 5.25
C SER A 67 1.95 33.54 5.42
N THR A 68 0.83 33.60 4.72
CA THR A 68 -0.13 34.71 4.77
C THR A 68 -1.34 34.38 5.66
N TRP A 69 -2.01 33.26 5.41
CA TRP A 69 -3.25 32.93 6.11
C TRP A 69 -3.04 32.06 7.35
N ALA A 70 -2.12 31.07 7.26
CA ALA A 70 -1.89 30.11 8.34
C ALA A 70 -0.94 30.67 9.38
N MET A 71 0.27 31.08 8.95
CA MET A 71 1.34 31.52 9.85
C MET A 71 1.96 32.85 9.41
N PRO A 72 1.19 33.96 9.48
CA PRO A 72 1.78 35.29 9.25
C PRO A 72 2.82 35.58 10.33
N LYS A 73 4.05 35.93 9.91
CA LYS A 73 5.19 36.14 10.79
C LYS A 73 5.59 37.61 10.86
N ARG A 74 6.06 38.04 12.04
CA ARG A 74 6.66 39.34 12.26
C ARG A 74 8.05 39.19 12.90
N LEU A 75 8.87 40.20 12.75
CA LEU A 75 10.18 40.24 13.41
C LEU A 75 10.01 40.39 14.93
N LYS A 76 10.62 39.49 15.68
CA LYS A 76 10.62 39.55 17.14
C LYS A 76 11.58 40.65 17.61
N ASN A 77 11.07 41.60 18.36
CA ASN A 77 11.86 42.71 18.91
C ASN A 77 12.72 43.48 17.88
N GLY A 78 12.32 43.48 16.59
CA GLY A 78 13.08 44.12 15.50
C GLY A 78 14.35 43.38 15.06
N SER A 79 14.57 42.16 15.56
CA SER A 79 15.68 41.29 15.14
C SER A 79 15.38 40.63 13.81
N VAL A 80 16.26 40.77 12.83
CA VAL A 80 16.11 40.13 11.49
C VAL A 80 16.24 38.60 11.53
N SER A 81 16.85 38.07 12.60
CA SER A 81 17.11 36.63 12.76
C SER A 81 16.03 35.87 13.55
N GLU A 82 15.12 36.56 14.23
CA GLU A 82 14.07 35.93 15.02
C GLU A 82 12.70 36.38 14.56
N VAL A 83 11.87 35.42 14.15
CA VAL A 83 10.48 35.64 13.71
C VAL A 83 9.53 34.95 14.68
N GLU A 84 8.37 35.56 14.89
CA GLU A 84 7.27 34.99 15.69
C GLU A 84 5.95 35.18 14.98
N LEU A 85 4.90 34.43 15.40
CA LEU A 85 3.54 34.60 14.86
C LEU A 85 3.07 36.06 15.08
N ASP A 86 2.57 36.68 14.01
CA ASP A 86 1.91 37.97 14.10
C ASP A 86 0.45 37.80 14.56
N HIS A 87 0.22 37.78 15.85
CA HIS A 87 -1.09 37.61 16.45
C HIS A 87 -2.13 38.68 16.04
N HIS A 88 -1.71 39.80 15.44
CA HIS A 88 -2.64 40.79 14.90
C HIS A 88 -3.17 40.44 13.51
N LYS A 89 -2.40 39.64 12.76
CA LYS A 89 -2.76 39.18 11.43
C LYS A 89 -3.27 37.74 11.41
N ALA A 90 -2.87 36.94 12.38
CA ALA A 90 -3.25 35.55 12.48
C ALA A 90 -4.75 35.42 12.78
N MET A 91 -5.47 34.77 11.86
CA MET A 91 -6.87 34.42 12.07
C MET A 91 -7.01 33.35 13.15
N THR A 92 -8.07 33.41 13.94
CA THR A 92 -8.40 32.42 14.97
C THR A 92 -9.92 32.34 15.15
N GLY A 93 -10.40 31.35 15.91
CA GLY A 93 -11.83 31.22 16.16
C GLY A 93 -12.68 31.09 14.89
N PRO A 94 -13.91 31.64 14.86
CA PRO A 94 -14.82 31.51 13.73
C PRO A 94 -14.25 32.05 12.40
N ASP A 95 -13.49 33.13 12.42
CA ASP A 95 -12.92 33.76 11.22
C ASP A 95 -11.97 32.80 10.47
N LEU A 96 -11.19 32.00 11.21
CA LEU A 96 -10.28 31.01 10.63
C LEU A 96 -11.06 29.88 9.95
N ILE A 97 -12.12 29.38 10.58
CA ILE A 97 -12.98 28.34 9.98
C ILE A 97 -13.68 28.87 8.74
N GLU A 98 -14.25 30.09 8.82
CA GLU A 98 -14.92 30.72 7.68
C GLU A 98 -13.95 30.90 6.50
N PHE A 99 -12.72 31.31 6.77
CA PHE A 99 -11.71 31.44 5.71
C PHE A 99 -11.38 30.09 5.07
N VAL A 100 -11.15 29.05 5.88
CA VAL A 100 -10.81 27.71 5.35
C VAL A 100 -11.96 27.13 4.55
N ASP A 101 -13.19 27.16 5.08
CA ASP A 101 -14.34 26.48 4.48
C ASP A 101 -14.91 27.23 3.26
N HIS A 102 -14.88 28.56 3.29
CA HIS A 102 -15.56 29.37 2.27
C HIS A 102 -14.63 30.14 1.32
N LYS A 103 -13.32 30.19 1.61
CA LYS A 103 -12.37 30.86 0.72
C LYS A 103 -11.25 29.90 0.28
N LEU A 104 -10.51 29.30 1.21
CA LEU A 104 -9.35 28.49 0.90
C LEU A 104 -9.73 27.21 0.14
N PHE A 105 -10.58 26.35 0.70
CA PHE A 105 -10.96 25.08 0.06
C PHE A 105 -11.64 25.27 -1.29
N PRO A 106 -12.61 26.20 -1.46
CA PRO A 106 -13.17 26.48 -2.78
C PRO A 106 -12.14 26.99 -3.80
N HIS A 107 -11.18 27.84 -3.37
CA HIS A 107 -10.10 28.30 -4.24
C HIS A 107 -9.21 27.13 -4.70
N LEU A 108 -8.77 26.29 -3.77
CA LEU A 108 -7.95 25.12 -4.10
C LEU A 108 -8.69 24.10 -4.97
N ALA A 109 -9.96 23.84 -4.71
CA ALA A 109 -10.79 22.96 -5.52
C ALA A 109 -10.97 23.47 -6.96
N ALA A 110 -10.97 24.80 -7.17
CA ALA A 110 -11.10 25.40 -8.50
C ALA A 110 -9.94 25.05 -9.45
N PHE A 111 -8.77 24.71 -8.93
CA PHE A 111 -7.62 24.27 -9.73
C PHE A 111 -7.94 23.04 -10.59
N LYS A 112 -8.87 22.18 -10.20
CA LYS A 112 -9.31 21.05 -11.03
C LYS A 112 -9.82 21.49 -12.41
N HIS A 113 -10.35 22.70 -12.52
CA HIS A 113 -10.94 23.23 -13.75
C HIS A 113 -10.02 24.23 -14.47
N SER A 114 -9.06 24.82 -13.77
CA SER A 114 -8.15 25.85 -14.32
C SER A 114 -6.77 25.30 -14.73
N ALA A 115 -6.39 24.12 -14.25
CA ALA A 115 -5.11 23.50 -14.60
C ALA A 115 -5.06 23.08 -16.07
N ASP A 116 -3.91 23.28 -16.71
CA ASP A 116 -3.69 22.98 -18.12
C ASP A 116 -3.80 21.48 -18.44
N HIS A 117 -3.31 20.62 -17.54
CA HIS A 117 -3.26 19.16 -17.72
C HIS A 117 -3.50 18.41 -16.42
N ALA A 118 -4.04 17.20 -16.52
CA ALA A 118 -4.29 16.30 -15.36
C ALA A 118 -3.00 15.81 -14.66
N GLN A 119 -1.83 15.98 -15.27
CA GLN A 119 -0.53 15.63 -14.73
C GLN A 119 0.20 16.79 -14.04
N THR A 120 -0.47 17.90 -13.78
CA THR A 120 0.10 19.02 -13.04
C THR A 120 -0.21 18.93 -11.56
N ILE A 121 0.62 19.55 -10.73
CA ILE A 121 0.39 19.60 -9.28
C ILE A 121 -0.87 20.43 -8.96
N GLU A 122 -1.14 21.47 -9.74
CA GLU A 122 -2.37 22.29 -9.64
C GLU A 122 -3.61 21.41 -9.80
N TYR A 123 -3.65 20.56 -10.83
CA TYR A 123 -4.76 19.64 -11.02
C TYR A 123 -4.93 18.70 -9.82
N LYS A 124 -3.83 18.18 -9.28
CA LYS A 124 -3.85 17.29 -8.10
C LYS A 124 -4.34 18.02 -6.84
N ILE A 125 -3.93 19.26 -6.65
CA ILE A 125 -4.50 20.13 -5.59
C ILE A 125 -6.01 20.23 -5.76
N GLY A 126 -6.48 20.52 -6.97
CA GLY A 126 -7.91 20.62 -7.27
C GLY A 126 -8.67 19.33 -7.00
N GLU A 127 -8.12 18.18 -7.34
CA GLU A 127 -8.73 16.88 -7.04
C GLU A 127 -8.78 16.61 -5.53
N ILE A 128 -7.69 16.85 -4.80
CA ILE A 128 -7.61 16.66 -3.34
C ILE A 128 -8.70 17.48 -2.64
N PHE A 129 -8.75 18.78 -2.92
CA PHE A 129 -9.64 19.70 -2.21
C PHE A 129 -11.09 19.69 -2.73
N SER A 130 -11.36 19.03 -3.87
CA SER A 130 -12.72 18.68 -4.28
C SER A 130 -13.34 17.55 -3.45
N GLU A 131 -12.51 16.66 -2.92
CA GLU A 131 -12.94 15.46 -2.16
C GLU A 131 -12.82 15.65 -0.64
N LEU A 132 -11.87 16.46 -0.18
CA LEU A 132 -11.66 16.75 1.24
C LEU A 132 -12.65 17.79 1.75
N LYS A 133 -13.01 17.64 3.02
CA LYS A 133 -13.75 18.64 3.78
C LYS A 133 -13.02 18.91 5.08
N ASN A 134 -12.97 20.17 5.47
CA ASN A 134 -12.59 20.48 6.83
C ASN A 134 -13.65 19.95 7.80
N LYS A 135 -13.22 19.16 8.77
CA LYS A 135 -14.07 18.63 9.84
C LYS A 135 -13.82 19.30 11.18
N ILE A 136 -12.74 20.06 11.30
CA ILE A 136 -12.38 20.76 12.53
C ILE A 136 -13.41 21.87 12.77
N GLN A 137 -14.14 21.78 13.88
CA GLN A 137 -15.24 22.71 14.16
C GLN A 137 -14.79 23.97 14.86
N THR A 138 -13.72 23.92 15.65
CA THR A 138 -13.26 25.11 16.36
C THR A 138 -12.00 25.69 15.71
N GLY A 139 -12.03 26.98 15.40
CA GLY A 139 -10.86 27.67 14.85
C GLY A 139 -9.71 27.80 15.87
N TYR A 140 -9.96 27.54 17.15
CA TYR A 140 -8.90 27.44 18.16
C TYR A 140 -8.16 26.13 18.01
N SER A 141 -8.86 24.99 17.90
CA SER A 141 -8.23 23.70 17.59
C SER A 141 -7.44 23.76 16.28
N LEU A 142 -8.01 24.37 15.24
CA LEU A 142 -7.32 24.52 13.98
C LEU A 142 -6.06 25.38 14.12
N ARG A 143 -6.09 26.49 14.88
CA ARG A 143 -4.92 27.32 15.15
C ARG A 143 -3.81 26.54 15.82
N ASP A 144 -4.12 25.78 16.87
CA ASP A 144 -3.15 24.92 17.54
C ASP A 144 -2.50 23.92 16.59
N ILE A 145 -3.29 23.32 15.69
CA ILE A 145 -2.77 22.38 14.68
C ILE A 145 -1.85 23.06 13.67
N LEU A 146 -2.21 24.27 13.19
CA LEU A 146 -1.38 25.04 12.26
C LEU A 146 -0.04 25.42 12.89
N GLU A 147 -0.03 25.84 14.15
CA GLU A 147 1.20 26.17 14.88
C GLU A 147 2.09 24.94 15.05
N LEU A 148 1.52 23.80 15.45
CA LEU A 148 2.25 22.53 15.55
C LEU A 148 2.83 22.09 14.19
N ALA A 149 2.08 22.28 13.09
CA ALA A 149 2.56 21.94 11.76
C ALA A 149 3.69 22.86 11.27
N ASP A 150 3.65 24.15 11.64
CA ASP A 150 4.69 25.11 11.22
C ASP A 150 6.04 24.90 11.92
N GLU A 151 6.03 24.27 13.11
CA GLU A 151 7.27 23.91 13.83
C GLU A 151 8.06 22.82 13.11
N LEU A 152 7.45 22.07 12.19
CA LEU A 152 8.11 20.96 11.50
C LEU A 152 9.11 21.50 10.46
N PRO A 153 10.36 20.99 10.45
CA PRO A 153 11.31 21.30 9.39
C PRO A 153 10.99 20.50 8.14
N PHE A 154 10.98 21.16 6.97
CA PHE A 154 10.74 20.54 5.66
C PHE A 154 11.88 20.79 4.67
N ARG A 155 12.99 21.38 5.11
CA ARG A 155 14.04 21.89 4.23
C ARG A 155 15.02 20.83 3.71
N SER A 156 15.35 19.84 4.53
CA SER A 156 16.32 18.82 4.11
C SER A 156 15.63 17.58 3.54
N THR A 157 16.32 16.86 2.66
CA THR A 157 15.89 15.54 2.18
C THR A 157 15.62 14.58 3.33
N LYS A 158 16.42 14.68 4.42
CA LYS A 158 16.23 13.89 5.64
C LYS A 158 14.92 14.22 6.34
N ASP A 159 14.56 15.50 6.44
CA ASP A 159 13.29 15.91 7.08
C ASP A 159 12.09 15.43 6.27
N LYS A 160 12.15 15.54 4.94
CA LYS A 160 11.11 15.05 4.01
C LYS A 160 10.94 13.54 4.14
N HIS A 161 12.02 12.77 4.24
CA HIS A 161 11.99 11.33 4.45
C HIS A 161 11.43 10.96 5.84
N GLU A 162 11.81 11.66 6.92
CA GLU A 162 11.25 11.44 8.26
C GLU A 162 9.74 11.71 8.29
N LEU A 163 9.29 12.77 7.62
CA LEU A 163 7.86 13.09 7.50
C LEU A 163 7.09 11.99 6.74
N SER A 164 7.60 11.53 5.60
CA SER A 164 6.95 10.47 4.83
C SER A 164 6.83 9.19 5.66
N HIS A 165 7.88 8.81 6.38
CA HIS A 165 7.87 7.63 7.25
C HIS A 165 6.84 7.73 8.40
N LEU A 166 6.69 8.91 8.99
CA LEU A 166 5.68 9.12 10.04
C LEU A 166 4.26 9.17 9.50
N TYR A 167 4.07 9.74 8.31
CA TYR A 167 2.80 9.69 7.61
C TYR A 167 2.40 8.25 7.30
N GLU A 168 3.34 7.43 6.84
CA GLU A 168 3.18 5.99 6.67
C GLU A 168 2.78 5.28 7.99
N THR A 169 3.37 5.69 9.10
CA THR A 169 3.01 5.15 10.43
C THR A 169 1.57 5.48 10.80
N LYS A 170 1.09 6.68 10.47
CA LYS A 170 -0.33 7.04 10.64
C LYS A 170 -1.25 6.20 9.74
N ILE A 171 -0.88 6.00 8.48
CA ILE A 171 -1.63 5.13 7.55
C ILE A 171 -1.70 3.70 8.10
N LYS A 172 -0.60 3.18 8.64
CA LYS A 172 -0.55 1.87 9.30
C LYS A 172 -1.49 1.78 10.50
N ASN A 173 -1.52 2.81 11.36
CA ASN A 173 -2.39 2.84 12.52
C ASN A 173 -3.86 2.89 12.11
N MET A 174 -4.20 3.68 11.08
CA MET A 174 -5.52 3.68 10.46
C MET A 174 -5.88 2.29 9.91
N GLY A 175 -4.94 1.61 9.24
CA GLY A 175 -5.12 0.24 8.76
C GLY A 175 -5.47 -0.77 9.86
N ASN A 176 -5.04 -0.48 11.08
CA ASN A 176 -5.30 -1.31 12.27
C ASN A 176 -6.59 -0.95 13.03
N ALA A 177 -7.29 0.12 12.63
CA ALA A 177 -8.43 0.70 13.34
C ALA A 177 -9.79 0.07 12.98
N GLY A 178 -9.88 -1.23 12.73
CA GLY A 178 -11.14 -1.94 12.54
C GLY A 178 -11.27 -2.73 11.23
N ARG A 179 -12.46 -3.30 10.98
CA ARG A 179 -12.72 -4.21 9.84
C ARG A 179 -12.38 -3.64 8.46
N ASN A 180 -12.42 -2.34 8.29
CA ASN A 180 -12.15 -1.67 7.00
C ASN A 180 -10.72 -1.14 6.90
N GLY A 181 -9.96 -1.11 7.97
CA GLY A 181 -8.61 -0.54 8.00
C GLY A 181 -7.60 -1.31 7.15
N GLY A 182 -7.68 -2.64 7.14
CA GLY A 182 -6.80 -3.50 6.36
C GLY A 182 -6.90 -3.32 4.83
N GLN A 183 -7.91 -2.59 4.34
CA GLN A 183 -8.04 -2.25 2.92
C GLN A 183 -7.14 -1.07 2.49
N TYR A 184 -6.57 -0.32 3.44
CA TYR A 184 -5.77 0.86 3.16
C TYR A 184 -4.28 0.67 3.37
N TYR A 185 -3.87 -0.44 3.97
CA TYR A 185 -2.48 -0.66 4.35
C TYR A 185 -2.00 -2.07 4.04
N THR A 186 -0.91 -2.16 3.30
CA THR A 186 -0.13 -3.39 3.09
C THR A 186 1.16 -3.30 3.90
N PRO A 187 1.55 -4.35 4.65
CA PRO A 187 2.80 -4.34 5.43
C PRO A 187 4.01 -4.01 4.55
N ARG A 188 4.78 -3.00 4.91
CA ARG A 188 5.91 -2.53 4.11
C ARG A 188 7.01 -3.59 3.90
N PRO A 189 7.34 -4.46 4.88
CA PRO A 189 8.28 -5.57 4.63
C PRO A 189 7.83 -6.50 3.51
N LEU A 190 6.53 -6.76 3.38
CA LEU A 190 6.00 -7.54 2.27
C LEU A 190 6.15 -6.80 0.94
N ILE A 191 5.80 -5.50 0.90
CA ILE A 191 5.94 -4.68 -0.31
C ILE A 191 7.39 -4.67 -0.78
N ARG A 192 8.35 -4.40 0.11
CA ARG A 192 9.79 -4.40 -0.21
C ARG A 192 10.28 -5.74 -0.75
N ALA A 193 9.83 -6.85 -0.15
CA ALA A 193 10.15 -8.19 -0.66
C ALA A 193 9.56 -8.42 -2.05
N MET A 194 8.30 -8.02 -2.30
CA MET A 194 7.67 -8.12 -3.61
C MET A 194 8.42 -7.30 -4.66
N ILE A 195 8.82 -6.07 -4.32
CA ILE A 195 9.60 -5.19 -5.20
C ILE A 195 10.98 -5.78 -5.49
N ALA A 196 11.69 -6.31 -4.48
CA ALA A 196 12.99 -6.92 -4.66
C ALA A 196 12.96 -8.12 -5.60
N VAL A 197 11.89 -8.92 -5.59
CA VAL A 197 11.70 -10.06 -6.50
C VAL A 197 11.34 -9.61 -7.91
N ILE A 198 10.49 -8.59 -8.05
CA ILE A 198 10.03 -8.07 -9.36
C ILE A 198 11.11 -7.21 -10.01
N ASP A 199 11.93 -6.52 -9.22
CA ASP A 199 13.06 -5.69 -9.66
C ASP A 199 12.70 -4.71 -10.78
N PRO A 200 11.85 -3.69 -10.52
CA PRO A 200 11.46 -2.71 -11.52
C PRO A 200 12.66 -1.87 -11.98
N GLN A 201 12.82 -1.74 -13.31
CA GLN A 201 13.96 -1.07 -13.93
C GLN A 201 13.59 0.32 -14.48
N MET A 202 14.58 1.22 -14.57
CA MET A 202 14.39 2.54 -15.19
C MET A 202 13.83 2.42 -16.61
N GLY A 203 12.80 3.24 -16.90
CA GLY A 203 12.05 3.21 -18.16
C GLY A 203 10.86 2.26 -18.18
N GLU A 204 10.71 1.41 -17.19
CA GLU A 204 9.52 0.59 -17.01
C GLU A 204 8.37 1.39 -16.39
N LYS A 205 7.14 1.04 -16.77
CA LYS A 205 5.91 1.56 -16.15
C LYS A 205 5.47 0.60 -15.06
N VAL A 206 5.34 1.11 -13.83
CA VAL A 206 4.86 0.40 -12.64
C VAL A 206 3.41 0.80 -12.38
N TYR A 207 2.54 -0.18 -12.16
CA TYR A 207 1.10 0.04 -11.99
C TYR A 207 0.53 -0.65 -10.76
N ASP A 208 -0.32 0.07 -10.04
CA ASP A 208 -1.19 -0.44 -8.99
C ASP A 208 -2.65 -0.06 -9.27
N GLY A 209 -3.47 -1.02 -9.66
CA GLY A 209 -4.90 -0.80 -9.97
C GLY A 209 -5.81 -0.75 -8.75
N ALA A 210 -5.29 -0.98 -7.54
CA ALA A 210 -5.99 -0.90 -6.26
C ALA A 210 -5.13 -0.13 -5.25
N ALA A 211 -4.71 1.08 -5.66
CA ALA A 211 -3.57 1.79 -5.11
C ALA A 211 -3.67 2.10 -3.61
N GLY A 212 -4.88 2.22 -3.06
CA GLY A 212 -5.08 2.52 -1.65
C GLY A 212 -4.29 3.76 -1.23
N SER A 213 -3.39 3.60 -0.26
CA SER A 213 -2.45 4.65 0.17
C SER A 213 -1.21 4.79 -0.71
N CYS A 214 -1.18 4.18 -1.89
CA CYS A 214 -0.05 4.16 -2.84
C CYS A 214 1.25 3.55 -2.30
N GLY A 215 1.18 2.69 -1.29
CA GLY A 215 2.37 2.16 -0.65
C GLY A 215 3.28 1.35 -1.58
N PHE A 216 2.74 0.58 -2.53
CA PHE A 216 3.54 -0.09 -3.54
C PHE A 216 4.30 0.88 -4.43
N LEU A 217 3.66 1.98 -4.83
CA LEU A 217 4.26 2.97 -5.72
C LEU A 217 5.31 3.80 -4.99
N CYS A 218 5.09 4.15 -3.72
CA CYS A 218 6.07 4.85 -2.88
C CYS A 218 7.34 4.01 -2.66
N GLU A 219 7.19 2.77 -2.22
CA GLU A 219 8.34 1.88 -1.99
C GLU A 219 9.06 1.53 -3.31
N ALA A 220 8.32 1.40 -4.44
CA ALA A 220 8.95 1.20 -5.75
C ALA A 220 9.72 2.44 -6.20
N TYR A 221 9.22 3.65 -5.91
CA TYR A 221 9.94 4.88 -6.16
C TYR A 221 11.26 4.95 -5.38
N GLU A 222 11.24 4.68 -4.07
CA GLU A 222 12.45 4.66 -3.25
C GLU A 222 13.45 3.62 -3.76
N TYR A 223 12.98 2.39 -4.05
CA TYR A 223 13.81 1.32 -4.59
C TYR A 223 14.51 1.70 -5.89
N MET A 224 13.79 2.32 -6.83
CA MET A 224 14.33 2.74 -8.13
C MET A 224 15.21 3.98 -8.01
N ALA A 225 14.83 4.96 -7.19
CA ALA A 225 15.56 6.21 -6.99
C ALA A 225 16.94 6.01 -6.35
N GLU A 226 17.07 5.00 -5.46
CA GLU A 226 18.35 4.61 -4.86
C GLU A 226 19.31 3.98 -5.88
N ARG A 227 18.78 3.27 -6.89
CA ARG A 227 19.55 2.45 -7.83
C ARG A 227 19.80 3.14 -9.18
N MET A 228 19.00 4.14 -9.50
CA MET A 228 19.14 4.83 -10.79
C MET A 228 20.37 5.72 -10.85
N GLU A 229 20.93 5.86 -12.05
CA GLU A 229 21.87 6.93 -12.34
C GLU A 229 21.15 8.30 -12.28
N LYS A 230 21.67 9.24 -11.49
CA LYS A 230 21.04 10.56 -11.24
C LYS A 230 21.30 11.54 -12.41
N THR A 231 20.76 11.21 -13.58
CA THR A 231 20.73 12.11 -14.75
C THR A 231 19.41 12.89 -14.78
N THR A 232 19.40 14.07 -15.40
CA THR A 232 18.17 14.86 -15.60
C THR A 232 17.08 14.07 -16.34
N ALA A 233 17.47 13.23 -17.30
CA ALA A 233 16.55 12.39 -18.06
C ALA A 233 15.89 11.32 -17.18
N ASN A 234 16.66 10.65 -16.31
CA ASN A 234 16.15 9.66 -15.38
C ASN A 234 15.27 10.29 -14.31
N LEU A 235 15.68 11.44 -13.76
CA LEU A 235 14.87 12.21 -12.80
C LEU A 235 13.52 12.59 -13.41
N LYS A 236 13.50 13.08 -14.63
CA LYS A 236 12.24 13.38 -15.34
C LYS A 236 11.40 12.12 -15.60
N THR A 237 12.03 11.03 -16.00
CA THR A 237 11.33 9.78 -16.30
C THR A 237 10.67 9.19 -15.06
N ILE A 238 11.39 9.14 -13.93
CA ILE A 238 10.85 8.58 -12.67
C ILE A 238 9.69 9.42 -12.13
N GLN A 239 9.74 10.74 -12.31
CA GLN A 239 8.70 11.67 -11.89
C GLN A 239 7.41 11.57 -12.73
N GLU A 240 7.54 11.52 -14.05
CA GLU A 240 6.42 11.75 -14.96
C GLU A 240 5.88 10.46 -15.61
N LYS A 241 6.72 9.41 -15.79
CA LYS A 241 6.42 8.31 -16.72
C LYS A 241 6.49 6.92 -16.12
N THR A 242 6.79 6.81 -14.82
CA THR A 242 7.07 5.51 -14.20
C THR A 242 5.88 4.97 -13.40
N PHE A 243 5.25 5.75 -12.54
CA PHE A 243 4.27 5.27 -11.59
C PHE A 243 2.86 5.64 -11.98
N TYR A 244 1.97 4.64 -11.99
CA TYR A 244 0.56 4.78 -12.35
C TYR A 244 -0.31 4.03 -11.36
N GLY A 245 -1.45 4.61 -10.98
CA GLY A 245 -2.38 3.96 -10.08
C GLY A 245 -3.83 4.33 -10.35
N LYS A 246 -4.74 3.48 -9.86
CA LYS A 246 -6.18 3.76 -9.82
C LYS A 246 -6.70 3.48 -8.42
N GLU A 247 -7.53 4.38 -7.89
CA GLU A 247 -8.20 4.21 -6.61
C GLU A 247 -9.65 4.68 -6.69
N LYS A 248 -10.56 3.88 -6.13
CA LYS A 248 -12.01 4.13 -6.17
C LYS A 248 -12.49 4.96 -4.99
N LYS A 249 -11.85 4.83 -3.83
CA LYS A 249 -12.32 5.45 -2.58
C LYS A 249 -11.68 6.82 -2.39
N ASN A 250 -12.51 7.86 -2.23
CA ASN A 250 -12.09 9.25 -2.10
C ASN A 250 -10.97 9.45 -1.09
N LEU A 251 -11.16 9.01 0.16
CA LEU A 251 -10.15 9.21 1.21
C LEU A 251 -8.85 8.47 0.92
N ALA A 252 -8.91 7.21 0.43
CA ALA A 252 -7.72 6.45 0.06
C ALA A 252 -6.96 7.13 -1.08
N TYR A 253 -7.67 7.61 -2.09
CA TYR A 253 -7.11 8.38 -3.20
C TYR A 253 -6.34 9.62 -2.73
N VAL A 254 -6.98 10.43 -1.86
CA VAL A 254 -6.35 11.62 -1.30
C VAL A 254 -5.10 11.27 -0.49
N ILE A 255 -5.22 10.28 0.43
CA ILE A 255 -4.09 9.80 1.23
C ILE A 255 -2.97 9.30 0.32
N GLY A 256 -3.30 8.55 -0.73
CA GLY A 256 -2.33 8.01 -1.69
C GLY A 256 -1.57 9.08 -2.45
N ILE A 257 -2.27 10.10 -2.99
CA ILE A 257 -1.61 11.22 -3.67
C ILE A 257 -0.67 11.94 -2.71
N MET A 258 -1.15 12.25 -1.51
CA MET A 258 -0.34 12.96 -0.53
C MET A 258 0.87 12.15 -0.09
N ASN A 259 0.70 10.83 0.08
CA ASN A 259 1.80 9.93 0.39
C ASN A 259 2.88 9.97 -0.70
N MET A 260 2.49 9.91 -1.97
CA MET A 260 3.44 10.00 -3.09
C MET A 260 4.13 11.36 -3.16
N ILE A 261 3.41 12.46 -2.92
CA ILE A 261 4.00 13.80 -2.90
C ILE A 261 5.02 13.93 -1.77
N LEU A 262 4.72 13.43 -0.57
CA LEU A 262 5.64 13.43 0.57
C LEU A 262 6.89 12.55 0.33
N HIS A 263 6.79 11.52 -0.53
CA HIS A 263 7.95 10.75 -1.01
C HIS A 263 8.72 11.42 -2.15
N GLY A 264 8.27 12.59 -2.62
CA GLY A 264 8.98 13.41 -3.61
C GLY A 264 8.49 13.24 -5.05
N ILE A 265 7.33 12.64 -5.29
CA ILE A 265 6.69 12.60 -6.61
C ILE A 265 5.71 13.78 -6.71
N GLU A 266 6.08 14.83 -7.42
CA GLU A 266 5.34 16.10 -7.41
C GLU A 266 3.92 16.01 -7.99
N ALA A 267 3.75 15.27 -9.08
CA ALA A 267 2.46 15.12 -9.76
C ALA A 267 2.13 13.64 -10.04
N PRO A 268 1.69 12.88 -9.03
CA PRO A 268 1.44 11.45 -9.18
C PRO A 268 0.38 11.12 -10.23
N ASN A 269 0.66 10.14 -11.10
CA ASN A 269 -0.31 9.66 -12.10
C ASN A 269 -1.31 8.68 -11.47
N ILE A 270 -1.99 9.12 -10.44
CA ILE A 270 -3.08 8.37 -9.80
C ILE A 270 -4.41 8.93 -10.28
N ILE A 271 -5.32 8.04 -10.66
CA ILE A 271 -6.64 8.39 -11.18
C ILE A 271 -7.71 7.95 -10.18
N HIS A 272 -8.59 8.88 -9.80
CA HIS A 272 -9.75 8.58 -8.98
C HIS A 272 -10.84 7.92 -9.83
N THR A 273 -10.88 6.60 -9.85
CA THR A 273 -11.83 5.83 -10.67
C THR A 273 -12.01 4.40 -10.16
N ASN A 274 -13.11 3.77 -10.56
CA ASN A 274 -13.28 2.33 -10.37
C ASN A 274 -12.51 1.55 -11.46
N THR A 275 -11.42 0.93 -11.11
CA THR A 275 -10.60 0.10 -12.00
C THR A 275 -11.40 -0.96 -12.75
N LEU A 276 -12.40 -1.55 -12.11
CA LEU A 276 -13.24 -2.60 -12.68
C LEU A 276 -14.41 -2.05 -13.53
N GLY A 277 -14.59 -0.72 -13.59
CA GLY A 277 -15.66 -0.08 -14.34
C GLY A 277 -15.46 -0.09 -15.86
N GLU A 278 -14.25 -0.30 -16.33
CA GLU A 278 -13.89 -0.32 -17.74
C GLU A 278 -13.86 -1.75 -18.28
N ASN A 279 -14.27 -1.93 -19.55
CA ASN A 279 -14.19 -3.23 -20.20
C ASN A 279 -12.72 -3.58 -20.49
N ILE A 280 -12.24 -4.69 -19.94
CA ILE A 280 -10.82 -5.08 -20.11
C ILE A 280 -10.45 -5.38 -21.57
N ARG A 281 -11.41 -5.61 -22.47
CA ARG A 281 -11.16 -5.79 -23.91
C ARG A 281 -10.66 -4.52 -24.57
N ASP A 282 -11.00 -3.36 -24.02
CA ASP A 282 -10.63 -2.04 -24.55
C ASP A 282 -9.18 -1.66 -24.22
N ILE A 283 -8.54 -2.37 -23.27
CA ILE A 283 -7.13 -2.15 -22.91
C ILE A 283 -6.23 -2.54 -24.10
N GLN A 284 -5.61 -1.52 -24.72
CA GLN A 284 -4.71 -1.65 -25.84
C GLN A 284 -3.26 -1.86 -25.38
N GLU A 285 -2.35 -2.23 -26.29
CA GLU A 285 -0.93 -2.46 -25.99
C GLU A 285 -0.24 -1.22 -25.39
N LYS A 286 -0.55 -0.03 -25.91
CA LYS A 286 0.00 1.25 -25.42
C LYS A 286 -0.36 1.57 -23.95
N ASP A 287 -1.50 1.02 -23.49
CA ASP A 287 -2.06 1.26 -22.15
C ASP A 287 -1.57 0.24 -21.11
N ARG A 288 -0.73 -0.71 -21.54
CA ARG A 288 -0.21 -1.75 -20.68
C ARG A 288 1.07 -1.34 -19.97
N TYR A 289 1.36 -2.06 -18.89
CA TYR A 289 2.44 -1.80 -17.95
C TYR A 289 3.48 -2.91 -18.00
N HIS A 290 4.71 -2.58 -17.63
CA HIS A 290 5.82 -3.54 -17.54
C HIS A 290 5.79 -4.29 -16.21
N VAL A 291 5.40 -3.59 -15.15
CA VAL A 291 5.35 -4.11 -13.78
C VAL A 291 4.00 -3.81 -13.17
N ILE A 292 3.40 -4.82 -12.51
CA ILE A 292 2.19 -4.65 -11.68
C ILE A 292 2.46 -5.16 -10.27
N LEU A 293 2.23 -4.28 -9.30
CA LEU A 293 2.35 -4.57 -7.86
C LEU A 293 1.03 -4.17 -7.23
N ALA A 294 0.28 -5.10 -6.65
CA ALA A 294 -1.03 -4.76 -6.11
C ALA A 294 -1.49 -5.69 -4.98
N ASN A 295 -2.30 -5.11 -4.10
CA ASN A 295 -3.05 -5.81 -3.07
C ASN A 295 -4.55 -5.45 -3.20
N PRO A 296 -5.29 -6.06 -4.13
CA PRO A 296 -6.71 -5.77 -4.31
C PRO A 296 -7.54 -6.22 -3.09
N PRO A 297 -8.75 -5.68 -2.89
CA PRO A 297 -9.64 -6.09 -1.81
C PRO A 297 -9.87 -7.61 -1.79
N PHE A 298 -9.68 -8.24 -0.63
CA PHE A 298 -9.83 -9.71 -0.47
C PHE A 298 -11.26 -10.19 -0.51
N GLY A 299 -12.23 -9.34 -0.29
CA GLY A 299 -13.65 -9.65 -0.28
C GLY A 299 -14.47 -8.54 -0.93
N GLY A 300 -15.74 -8.83 -1.08
CA GLY A 300 -16.69 -7.92 -1.71
C GLY A 300 -17.28 -8.56 -2.97
N GLY A 301 -18.52 -8.19 -3.25
CA GLY A 301 -19.23 -8.60 -4.45
C GLY A 301 -19.39 -7.42 -5.40
N GLU A 302 -19.00 -7.58 -6.65
CA GLU A 302 -19.26 -6.57 -7.67
C GLU A 302 -20.63 -6.77 -8.32
N HIS A 303 -21.27 -5.66 -8.70
CA HIS A 303 -22.54 -5.68 -9.40
C HIS A 303 -22.44 -6.39 -10.76
N LYS A 304 -23.55 -6.98 -11.22
CA LYS A 304 -23.59 -7.75 -12.48
C LYS A 304 -23.14 -6.93 -13.70
N GLU A 305 -23.39 -5.63 -13.69
CA GLU A 305 -22.96 -4.69 -14.74
C GLU A 305 -21.43 -4.64 -14.84
N VAL A 306 -20.74 -4.54 -13.70
CA VAL A 306 -19.27 -4.55 -13.64
C VAL A 306 -18.72 -5.91 -14.12
N GLN A 307 -19.36 -7.02 -13.74
CA GLN A 307 -18.94 -8.36 -14.17
C GLN A 307 -18.98 -8.54 -15.69
N GLN A 308 -19.83 -7.78 -16.41
CA GLN A 308 -19.89 -7.84 -17.90
C GLN A 308 -18.61 -7.33 -18.57
N ASN A 309 -17.81 -6.54 -17.88
CA ASN A 309 -16.53 -6.04 -18.38
C ASN A 309 -15.45 -7.12 -18.49
N PHE A 310 -15.70 -8.34 -17.99
CA PHE A 310 -14.73 -9.40 -17.85
C PHE A 310 -15.14 -10.67 -18.59
N PRO A 311 -14.19 -11.42 -19.22
CA PRO A 311 -14.46 -12.69 -19.87
C PRO A 311 -14.96 -13.76 -18.90
N ILE A 312 -14.30 -13.89 -17.74
CA ILE A 312 -14.70 -14.82 -16.67
C ILE A 312 -15.55 -14.05 -15.68
N LYS A 313 -16.87 -14.30 -15.73
CA LYS A 313 -17.85 -13.61 -14.89
C LYS A 313 -17.85 -14.19 -13.49
N THR A 314 -17.63 -13.33 -12.52
CA THR A 314 -17.66 -13.69 -11.11
C THR A 314 -18.07 -12.48 -10.28
N GLY A 315 -18.71 -12.70 -9.13
CA GLY A 315 -18.96 -11.66 -8.14
C GLY A 315 -17.72 -11.29 -7.30
N GLU A 316 -16.70 -12.15 -7.29
CA GLU A 316 -15.51 -11.98 -6.47
C GLU A 316 -14.61 -10.84 -6.99
N THR A 317 -14.56 -9.74 -6.26
CA THR A 317 -13.79 -8.53 -6.62
C THR A 317 -12.32 -8.86 -6.91
N ALA A 318 -11.66 -9.67 -6.07
CA ALA A 318 -10.25 -10.04 -6.24
C ALA A 318 -9.99 -10.79 -7.56
N PHE A 319 -10.94 -11.60 -8.03
CA PHE A 319 -10.80 -12.37 -9.27
C PHE A 319 -10.99 -11.50 -10.52
N LEU A 320 -11.82 -10.47 -10.43
CA LEU A 320 -11.94 -9.47 -11.49
C LEU A 320 -10.64 -8.64 -11.58
N PHE A 321 -10.07 -8.25 -10.44
CA PHE A 321 -8.76 -7.58 -10.41
C PHE A 321 -7.65 -8.44 -11.03
N LEU A 322 -7.59 -9.73 -10.72
CA LEU A 322 -6.56 -10.60 -11.31
C LEU A 322 -6.69 -10.66 -12.84
N GLN A 323 -7.92 -10.77 -13.40
CA GLN A 323 -8.14 -10.68 -14.84
C GLN A 323 -7.68 -9.34 -15.42
N HIS A 324 -8.02 -8.23 -14.74
CA HIS A 324 -7.57 -6.90 -15.13
C HIS A 324 -6.04 -6.81 -15.17
N PHE A 325 -5.35 -7.32 -14.15
CA PHE A 325 -3.88 -7.27 -14.08
C PHE A 325 -3.23 -8.12 -15.17
N ILE A 326 -3.69 -9.36 -15.39
CA ILE A 326 -3.18 -10.20 -16.49
C ILE A 326 -3.35 -9.48 -17.84
N LYS A 327 -4.50 -8.82 -18.08
CA LYS A 327 -4.74 -8.08 -19.32
C LYS A 327 -3.88 -6.83 -19.43
N SER A 328 -3.66 -6.12 -18.33
CA SER A 328 -2.92 -4.87 -18.29
C SER A 328 -1.40 -5.04 -18.33
N LEU A 329 -0.88 -6.25 -18.21
CA LEU A 329 0.55 -6.53 -18.43
C LEU A 329 0.89 -6.51 -19.91
N LYS A 330 2.07 -5.97 -20.24
CA LYS A 330 2.75 -6.17 -21.52
C LYS A 330 3.23 -7.60 -21.67
N ALA A 331 3.53 -8.03 -22.88
CA ALA A 331 4.28 -9.27 -23.10
C ALA A 331 5.67 -9.14 -22.42
N GLY A 332 6.09 -10.16 -21.68
CA GLY A 332 7.29 -10.12 -20.82
C GLY A 332 7.13 -9.31 -19.54
N GLY A 333 6.00 -8.64 -19.32
CA GLY A 333 5.73 -7.89 -18.10
C GLY A 333 5.57 -8.80 -16.88
N ARG A 334 5.92 -8.29 -15.70
CA ARG A 334 5.98 -9.02 -14.43
C ARG A 334 4.96 -8.50 -13.44
N ALA A 335 4.41 -9.39 -12.62
CA ALA A 335 3.47 -9.00 -11.57
C ALA A 335 3.72 -9.74 -10.25
N ALA A 336 3.47 -9.04 -9.15
CA ALA A 336 3.30 -9.64 -7.83
C ALA A 336 1.98 -9.17 -7.22
N ILE A 337 1.06 -10.10 -7.02
CA ILE A 337 -0.32 -9.81 -6.63
C ILE A 337 -0.66 -10.57 -5.35
N VAL A 338 -1.12 -9.82 -4.34
CA VAL A 338 -1.66 -10.43 -3.11
C VAL A 338 -3.09 -10.88 -3.37
N ILE A 339 -3.39 -12.12 -3.05
CA ILE A 339 -4.74 -12.66 -3.21
C ILE A 339 -5.09 -13.58 -2.01
N LYS A 340 -6.39 -13.77 -1.76
CA LYS A 340 -6.83 -14.71 -0.72
C LYS A 340 -6.41 -16.14 -1.05
N ASN A 341 -5.96 -16.87 -0.06
CA ASN A 341 -5.48 -18.26 -0.21
C ASN A 341 -6.53 -19.18 -0.83
N THR A 342 -7.83 -18.96 -0.56
CA THR A 342 -8.91 -19.75 -1.13
C THR A 342 -8.94 -19.76 -2.66
N PHE A 343 -8.34 -18.77 -3.33
CA PHE A 343 -8.17 -18.78 -4.78
C PHE A 343 -7.43 -20.02 -5.29
N LEU A 344 -6.50 -20.57 -4.50
CA LEU A 344 -5.68 -21.70 -4.91
C LEU A 344 -6.51 -22.98 -5.06
N SER A 345 -7.54 -23.18 -4.24
CA SER A 345 -8.30 -24.44 -4.12
C SER A 345 -9.79 -24.36 -4.44
N ASN A 346 -10.37 -23.15 -4.61
CA ASN A 346 -11.79 -23.03 -4.90
C ASN A 346 -12.18 -23.82 -6.15
N THR A 347 -13.29 -24.57 -6.08
CA THR A 347 -13.75 -25.49 -7.14
C THR A 347 -14.85 -24.91 -8.03
N ASP A 348 -15.28 -23.66 -7.79
CA ASP A 348 -16.24 -23.00 -8.65
C ASP A 348 -15.66 -22.72 -10.05
N ASN A 349 -16.52 -22.73 -11.06
CA ASN A 349 -16.13 -22.59 -12.46
C ASN A 349 -15.29 -21.34 -12.76
N ALA A 350 -15.56 -20.23 -12.08
CA ALA A 350 -14.82 -18.99 -12.30
C ALA A 350 -13.39 -19.09 -11.75
N SER A 351 -13.22 -19.64 -10.54
CA SER A 351 -11.92 -19.88 -9.93
C SER A 351 -11.07 -20.83 -10.79
N VAL A 352 -11.63 -21.97 -11.20
CA VAL A 352 -10.95 -22.94 -12.07
C VAL A 352 -10.55 -22.30 -13.40
N SER A 353 -11.49 -21.63 -14.07
CA SER A 353 -11.22 -20.95 -15.35
C SER A 353 -10.13 -19.89 -15.24
N LEU A 354 -10.11 -19.14 -14.13
CA LEU A 354 -9.12 -18.09 -13.92
C LEU A 354 -7.73 -18.68 -13.63
N ARG A 355 -7.63 -19.76 -12.85
CA ARG A 355 -6.35 -20.48 -12.65
C ARG A 355 -5.83 -21.04 -13.97
N LYS A 356 -6.68 -21.69 -14.77
CA LYS A 356 -6.30 -22.15 -16.14
C LYS A 356 -5.79 -21.00 -16.98
N HIS A 357 -6.53 -19.89 -17.03
CA HIS A 357 -6.12 -18.71 -17.79
C HIS A 357 -4.76 -18.17 -17.32
N LEU A 358 -4.52 -18.10 -16.01
CA LEU A 358 -3.23 -17.67 -15.44
C LEU A 358 -2.10 -18.61 -15.88
N LEU A 359 -2.27 -19.93 -15.72
CA LEU A 359 -1.25 -20.93 -16.06
C LEU A 359 -0.95 -21.02 -17.55
N ASP A 360 -1.96 -20.77 -18.41
CA ASP A 360 -1.82 -20.86 -19.87
C ASP A 360 -1.19 -19.59 -20.49
N THR A 361 -1.42 -18.43 -19.90
CA THR A 361 -1.00 -17.14 -20.48
C THR A 361 0.16 -16.47 -19.75
N CYS A 362 0.47 -16.96 -18.56
CA CYS A 362 1.54 -16.44 -17.72
C CYS A 362 2.38 -17.58 -17.15
N ASN A 363 3.66 -17.32 -16.94
CA ASN A 363 4.51 -18.17 -16.15
C ASN A 363 4.34 -17.79 -14.66
N LEU A 364 3.52 -18.55 -13.91
CA LEU A 364 3.42 -18.45 -12.45
C LEU A 364 4.65 -19.12 -11.83
N HIS A 365 5.71 -18.39 -11.67
CA HIS A 365 7.00 -18.94 -11.25
C HIS A 365 7.15 -19.06 -9.72
N THR A 366 6.37 -18.30 -8.92
CA THR A 366 6.49 -18.33 -7.45
C THR A 366 5.13 -18.10 -6.78
N VAL A 367 4.84 -18.88 -5.75
CA VAL A 367 3.74 -18.66 -4.80
C VAL A 367 4.33 -18.51 -3.41
N LEU A 368 4.14 -17.35 -2.80
CA LEU A 368 4.52 -17.07 -1.42
C LEU A 368 3.27 -17.21 -0.52
N ASP A 369 3.26 -18.23 0.32
CA ASP A 369 2.19 -18.49 1.28
C ASP A 369 2.44 -17.70 2.57
N MET A 370 1.53 -16.78 2.88
CA MET A 370 1.67 -15.88 4.03
C MET A 370 1.02 -16.47 5.28
N PRO A 371 1.64 -16.33 6.46
CA PRO A 371 1.03 -16.78 7.72
C PRO A 371 -0.24 -16.00 8.03
N SER A 372 -1.17 -16.65 8.74
CA SER A 372 -2.37 -15.99 9.25
C SER A 372 -2.00 -14.81 10.14
N GLY A 373 -2.79 -13.73 10.09
CA GLY A 373 -2.53 -12.51 10.89
C GLY A 373 -1.57 -11.52 10.25
N THR A 374 -1.03 -11.78 9.06
CA THR A 374 -0.21 -10.81 8.30
C THR A 374 -1.00 -9.54 7.98
N PHE A 375 -2.25 -9.69 7.56
CA PHE A 375 -3.17 -8.57 7.29
C PHE A 375 -4.14 -8.42 8.45
N LEU A 376 -3.90 -7.41 9.28
CA LEU A 376 -4.72 -7.14 10.47
C LEU A 376 -6.15 -6.74 10.06
N GLY A 377 -7.14 -7.31 10.73
CA GLY A 377 -8.56 -7.03 10.47
C GLY A 377 -9.16 -7.73 9.24
N ALA A 378 -8.36 -8.34 8.37
CA ALA A 378 -8.89 -9.02 7.18
C ALA A 378 -9.48 -10.42 7.49
N GLY A 379 -9.00 -11.11 8.52
CA GLY A 379 -9.47 -12.45 8.92
C GLY A 379 -9.27 -13.54 7.86
N VAL A 380 -8.46 -13.28 6.83
CA VAL A 380 -8.21 -14.16 5.67
C VAL A 380 -6.74 -14.49 5.58
N LYS A 381 -6.42 -15.74 5.31
CA LYS A 381 -5.08 -16.15 4.89
C LYS A 381 -4.87 -15.73 3.43
N THR A 382 -3.68 -15.25 3.11
CA THR A 382 -3.32 -14.71 1.79
C THR A 382 -2.10 -15.39 1.21
N VAL A 383 -1.96 -15.29 -0.11
CA VAL A 383 -0.75 -15.67 -0.85
C VAL A 383 -0.34 -14.54 -1.76
N VAL A 384 0.93 -14.52 -2.16
CA VAL A 384 1.41 -13.63 -3.23
C VAL A 384 1.74 -14.48 -4.44
N LEU A 385 1.13 -14.13 -5.57
CA LEU A 385 1.38 -14.75 -6.87
C LEU A 385 2.41 -13.90 -7.63
N PHE A 386 3.56 -14.49 -7.98
CA PHE A 386 4.55 -13.86 -8.84
C PHE A 386 4.52 -14.52 -10.20
N PHE A 387 4.24 -13.75 -11.23
CA PHE A 387 4.11 -14.27 -12.58
C PHE A 387 4.60 -13.30 -13.64
N GLN A 388 5.01 -13.86 -14.78
CA GLN A 388 5.42 -13.14 -15.96
C GLN A 388 4.50 -13.49 -17.13
N LYS A 389 4.04 -12.50 -17.88
CA LYS A 389 3.14 -12.71 -19.02
C LYS A 389 3.89 -13.07 -20.29
N GLY A 390 3.34 -14.03 -21.05
CA GLY A 390 3.81 -14.37 -22.39
C GLY A 390 4.12 -15.84 -22.59
N GLU A 391 4.37 -16.58 -21.53
CA GLU A 391 4.66 -18.01 -21.57
C GLU A 391 3.78 -18.77 -20.60
N ALA A 392 3.43 -20.01 -20.95
CA ALA A 392 2.66 -20.87 -20.06
C ALA A 392 3.52 -21.36 -18.90
N THR A 393 2.94 -21.53 -17.74
CA THR A 393 3.61 -22.07 -16.56
C THR A 393 4.07 -23.51 -16.80
N LYS A 394 5.32 -23.81 -16.49
CA LYS A 394 5.88 -25.17 -16.52
C LYS A 394 6.13 -25.72 -15.12
N LYS A 395 6.70 -24.90 -14.26
CA LYS A 395 6.96 -25.20 -12.84
C LYS A 395 6.70 -23.98 -11.98
N THR A 396 6.23 -24.22 -10.76
CA THR A 396 6.01 -23.18 -9.77
C THR A 396 6.81 -23.51 -8.50
N TRP A 397 7.55 -22.55 -7.99
CA TRP A 397 8.23 -22.66 -6.71
C TRP A 397 7.31 -22.08 -5.62
N TYR A 398 7.11 -22.86 -4.56
CA TYR A 398 6.34 -22.47 -3.40
C TYR A 398 7.28 -22.11 -2.25
N TYR A 399 6.95 -21.06 -1.52
CA TYR A 399 7.60 -20.70 -0.28
C TYR A 399 6.53 -20.43 0.79
N GLN A 400 6.59 -21.20 1.88
CA GLN A 400 5.69 -21.06 3.02
C GLN A 400 6.39 -20.26 4.10
N LEU A 401 6.01 -18.97 4.26
CA LEU A 401 6.62 -18.11 5.26
C LEU A 401 6.23 -18.56 6.67
N ASN A 402 7.21 -18.96 7.44
CA ASN A 402 7.06 -19.35 8.84
C ASN A 402 7.98 -18.54 9.76
N PRO A 403 7.51 -17.41 10.34
CA PRO A 403 8.31 -16.60 11.26
C PRO A 403 8.58 -17.24 12.63
N GLY A 404 8.09 -18.46 12.90
CA GLY A 404 8.20 -19.12 14.19
C GLY A 404 7.39 -18.48 15.32
N ARG A 405 6.47 -17.55 14.99
CA ARG A 405 5.60 -16.85 15.94
C ARG A 405 4.25 -16.53 15.32
N ASN A 406 3.25 -16.35 16.18
CA ASN A 406 1.93 -15.87 15.73
C ASN A 406 2.02 -14.40 15.30
N MET A 407 1.58 -14.13 14.07
CA MET A 407 1.50 -12.77 13.51
C MET A 407 0.29 -12.03 14.09
N GLY A 408 0.43 -10.72 14.25
CA GLY A 408 -0.66 -9.88 14.76
C GLY A 408 -0.22 -8.45 15.06
N LYS A 409 -1.09 -7.69 15.72
CA LYS A 409 -0.82 -6.27 16.03
C LYS A 409 0.43 -6.08 16.89
N THR A 410 0.66 -6.97 17.85
CA THR A 410 1.83 -6.93 18.75
C THR A 410 3.09 -7.52 18.13
N ASN A 411 2.93 -8.43 17.18
CA ASN A 411 4.03 -9.10 16.47
C ASN A 411 3.81 -8.95 14.95
N PRO A 412 3.94 -7.75 14.38
CA PRO A 412 3.76 -7.54 12.95
C PRO A 412 4.89 -8.15 12.14
N LEU A 413 4.64 -8.34 10.84
CA LEU A 413 5.66 -8.70 9.86
C LEU A 413 6.79 -7.66 9.86
N ASN A 414 8.03 -8.12 9.78
CA ASN A 414 9.22 -7.27 9.69
C ASN A 414 10.17 -7.75 8.58
N ASP A 415 11.20 -6.95 8.25
CA ASP A 415 12.09 -7.25 7.13
C ASP A 415 12.93 -8.53 7.34
N LYS A 416 13.25 -8.88 8.59
CA LYS A 416 13.99 -10.12 8.89
C LYS A 416 13.18 -11.37 8.55
N ASP A 417 11.85 -11.30 8.69
CA ASP A 417 10.98 -12.41 8.33
C ASP A 417 11.01 -12.71 6.83
N MET A 418 11.26 -11.68 6.00
CA MET A 418 11.28 -11.78 4.55
C MET A 418 12.69 -12.04 3.97
N ALA A 419 13.74 -11.92 4.77
CA ALA A 419 15.13 -11.94 4.30
C ALA A 419 15.49 -13.24 3.56
N GLU A 420 15.18 -14.41 4.14
CA GLU A 420 15.44 -15.71 3.52
C GLU A 420 14.73 -15.85 2.17
N PHE A 421 13.45 -15.48 2.10
CA PHE A 421 12.69 -15.51 0.86
C PHE A 421 13.36 -14.68 -0.24
N VAL A 422 13.78 -13.46 0.07
CA VAL A 422 14.44 -12.55 -0.88
C VAL A 422 15.80 -13.10 -1.32
N GLU A 423 16.60 -13.62 -0.40
CA GLU A 423 17.91 -14.23 -0.72
C GLU A 423 17.77 -15.46 -1.63
N LEU A 424 16.82 -16.34 -1.35
CA LEU A 424 16.56 -17.51 -2.19
C LEU A 424 16.08 -17.11 -3.60
N GLN A 425 15.24 -16.07 -3.72
CA GLN A 425 14.82 -15.53 -5.02
C GLN A 425 15.99 -14.89 -5.78
N ALA A 426 16.85 -14.13 -5.12
CA ALA A 426 18.04 -13.53 -5.73
C ALA A 426 19.03 -14.60 -6.25
N SER A 427 19.24 -15.67 -5.47
CA SER A 427 20.08 -16.80 -5.89
C SER A 427 19.52 -17.49 -7.13
N ARG A 428 18.21 -17.62 -7.22
CA ARG A 428 17.49 -18.19 -8.37
C ARG A 428 17.62 -17.32 -9.62
N ALA A 429 17.48 -15.99 -9.46
CA ALA A 429 17.66 -15.03 -10.55
C ALA A 429 19.07 -15.07 -11.12
N SER A 430 20.11 -15.07 -10.26
CA SER A 430 21.51 -15.13 -10.67
C SER A 430 21.87 -16.43 -11.41
N ALA A 431 21.28 -17.57 -11.00
CA ALA A 431 21.44 -18.83 -11.71
C ALA A 431 20.77 -18.82 -13.09
N SER A 432 19.75 -18.00 -13.27
CA SER A 432 19.03 -17.80 -14.54
C SER A 432 19.81 -16.91 -15.53
N GLU A 433 20.48 -15.86 -15.07
CA GLU A 433 21.27 -14.95 -15.93
C GLU A 433 22.39 -15.68 -16.68
N ASN A 434 23.01 -16.68 -16.07
CA ASN A 434 24.03 -17.53 -16.71
C ASN A 434 23.48 -18.41 -17.85
N LYS A 435 22.16 -18.51 -18.01
CA LYS A 435 21.48 -19.34 -19.06
C LYS A 435 20.63 -18.51 -20.03
N GLY A 436 20.76 -17.15 -20.01
CA GLY A 436 19.83 -16.24 -20.69
C GLY A 436 18.50 -16.21 -19.92
N TRP A 437 18.12 -15.07 -19.38
CA TRP A 437 17.01 -14.89 -18.43
C TRP A 437 15.77 -15.74 -18.79
N CYS A 438 15.67 -16.90 -18.18
CA CYS A 438 14.58 -17.86 -18.36
C CYS A 438 14.28 -18.47 -16.99
N PRO A 439 13.38 -17.83 -16.18
CA PRO A 439 13.01 -18.32 -14.84
C PRO A 439 12.51 -19.76 -14.85
N GLU A 440 12.12 -20.26 -16.04
CA GLU A 440 11.57 -21.58 -16.24
C GLU A 440 12.58 -22.73 -16.08
N LEU A 441 13.87 -22.43 -16.24
CA LEU A 441 14.92 -23.46 -16.25
C LEU A 441 15.63 -23.62 -14.90
N VAL A 442 15.31 -22.76 -13.91
CA VAL A 442 15.95 -22.82 -12.61
C VAL A 442 14.91 -23.17 -11.54
N GLU A 443 15.02 -24.39 -11.07
CA GLU A 443 14.29 -24.83 -9.87
C GLU A 443 14.73 -23.95 -8.71
N GLY A 444 13.75 -23.50 -7.90
CA GLY A 444 14.07 -22.82 -6.66
C GLY A 444 14.72 -23.80 -5.68
N PRO A 445 15.57 -23.33 -4.76
CA PRO A 445 16.14 -24.18 -3.74
C PRO A 445 15.06 -24.80 -2.88
N GLU A 446 15.23 -26.08 -2.55
CA GLU A 446 14.34 -26.79 -1.64
C GLU A 446 14.84 -26.66 -0.21
N THR A 447 14.00 -26.18 0.66
CA THR A 447 14.26 -26.03 2.10
C THR A 447 13.06 -26.57 2.88
N GLU A 448 13.07 -26.51 4.20
CA GLU A 448 11.91 -26.87 5.02
C GLU A 448 10.68 -26.02 4.67
N GLN A 449 10.88 -24.80 4.16
CA GLN A 449 9.81 -23.84 3.83
C GLN A 449 9.53 -23.76 2.33
N SER A 450 10.32 -24.40 1.46
CA SER A 450 10.19 -24.21 0.01
C SER A 450 10.33 -25.51 -0.79
N TRP A 451 9.54 -25.60 -1.90
CA TRP A 451 9.52 -26.77 -2.79
C TRP A 451 9.10 -26.38 -4.21
N ASN A 452 9.44 -27.24 -5.14
CA ASN A 452 9.07 -27.07 -6.55
C ASN A 452 7.90 -27.98 -6.93
N VAL A 453 6.99 -27.51 -7.78
CA VAL A 453 5.84 -28.25 -8.26
C VAL A 453 5.73 -28.09 -9.78
N SER A 454 5.60 -29.21 -10.50
CA SER A 454 5.38 -29.18 -11.95
C SER A 454 3.95 -28.79 -12.30
N VAL A 455 3.73 -28.17 -13.46
CA VAL A 455 2.38 -27.84 -13.92
C VAL A 455 1.52 -29.09 -14.12
N SER A 456 2.11 -30.23 -14.44
CA SER A 456 1.41 -31.51 -14.55
C SER A 456 0.86 -31.99 -13.21
N GLU A 457 1.51 -31.67 -12.10
CA GLU A 457 0.99 -31.93 -10.76
C GLU A 457 -0.12 -30.97 -10.37
N LEU A 458 0.01 -29.67 -10.74
CA LEU A 458 -1.04 -28.66 -10.52
C LEU A 458 -2.31 -28.92 -11.32
N ARG A 459 -2.21 -29.64 -12.46
CA ARG A 459 -3.34 -29.99 -13.33
C ARG A 459 -3.87 -31.40 -13.08
N ARG A 460 -3.28 -32.17 -12.16
CA ARG A 460 -3.81 -33.51 -11.84
C ARG A 460 -5.19 -33.36 -11.18
N SER A 461 -6.19 -33.93 -11.88
CA SER A 461 -7.43 -34.29 -11.24
C SER A 461 -7.20 -35.51 -10.34
N GLU A 462 -7.80 -35.57 -9.18
CA GLU A 462 -8.05 -36.86 -8.55
C GLU A 462 -8.94 -37.66 -9.48
N LEU A 463 -8.43 -38.77 -10.02
CA LEU A 463 -9.17 -39.72 -10.81
C LEU A 463 -10.27 -40.36 -9.95
N VAL A 464 -11.41 -39.70 -9.86
CA VAL A 464 -12.65 -40.34 -9.43
C VAL A 464 -13.34 -40.85 -10.67
N GLU A 465 -13.20 -42.16 -10.88
CA GLU A 465 -13.94 -42.97 -11.89
C GLU A 465 -14.39 -42.23 -13.17
N GLY A 466 -13.47 -42.03 -14.14
CA GLY A 466 -13.84 -41.82 -15.55
C GLY A 466 -14.15 -40.40 -15.98
N VAL A 467 -13.99 -39.37 -15.14
CA VAL A 467 -14.13 -37.96 -15.52
C VAL A 467 -12.79 -37.26 -15.30
N GLU A 468 -12.18 -36.77 -16.39
CA GLU A 468 -11.03 -35.86 -16.31
C GLU A 468 -11.53 -34.50 -15.82
N ASP A 469 -11.53 -34.27 -14.52
CA ASP A 469 -11.85 -32.96 -13.92
C ASP A 469 -10.56 -32.20 -13.61
N ASP A 470 -10.06 -31.45 -14.61
CA ASP A 470 -8.88 -30.60 -14.48
C ASP A 470 -9.24 -29.35 -13.69
N THR A 471 -9.18 -29.44 -12.35
CA THR A 471 -9.49 -28.34 -11.43
C THR A 471 -8.37 -27.34 -11.30
N CYS A 472 -7.16 -27.60 -11.81
CA CYS A 472 -5.97 -26.76 -11.65
C CYS A 472 -5.79 -26.32 -10.19
N ASP A 473 -5.75 -27.26 -9.27
CA ASP A 473 -5.56 -26.96 -7.84
C ASP A 473 -4.13 -26.49 -7.58
N LEU A 474 -3.99 -25.26 -7.09
CA LEU A 474 -2.72 -24.63 -6.72
C LEU A 474 -2.43 -24.73 -5.22
N SER A 475 -3.27 -25.39 -4.41
CA SER A 475 -3.12 -25.52 -2.95
C SER A 475 -2.22 -26.70 -2.55
N VAL A 476 -1.06 -26.78 -3.14
CA VAL A 476 -0.11 -27.87 -2.86
C VAL A 476 0.45 -27.76 -1.44
N LYS A 477 0.33 -28.82 -0.67
CA LYS A 477 0.88 -28.90 0.68
C LYS A 477 2.41 -28.94 0.64
N ASN A 478 3.05 -28.35 1.63
CA ASN A 478 4.49 -28.44 1.80
C ASN A 478 4.89 -29.90 2.11
N PRO A 479 5.63 -30.58 1.23
CA PRO A 479 6.03 -31.96 1.42
C PRO A 479 7.06 -32.14 2.57
N ASN A 480 7.72 -31.03 2.95
CA ASN A 480 8.77 -31.04 3.98
C ASN A 480 8.18 -30.75 5.38
N THR A 481 6.88 -30.53 5.49
CA THR A 481 6.23 -30.36 6.81
C THR A 481 6.28 -31.71 7.54
N PRO A 482 6.84 -31.78 8.78
CA PRO A 482 6.78 -33.00 9.59
C PRO A 482 5.33 -33.48 9.70
N GLU A 483 5.10 -34.79 9.55
CA GLU A 483 3.76 -35.36 9.82
C GLU A 483 3.32 -34.91 11.20
N GLU A 484 2.16 -34.24 11.28
CA GLU A 484 1.57 -33.91 12.58
C GLU A 484 1.40 -35.21 13.36
N ALA A 485 1.94 -35.25 14.56
CA ALA A 485 1.72 -36.40 15.44
C ALA A 485 0.19 -36.66 15.51
N PRO A 486 -0.24 -37.91 15.38
CA PRO A 486 -1.66 -38.23 15.36
C PRO A 486 -2.34 -37.59 16.57
N LEU A 487 -3.47 -36.95 16.32
CA LEU A 487 -4.23 -36.29 17.38
C LEU A 487 -4.41 -37.27 18.55
N ARG A 488 -4.04 -36.82 19.73
CA ARG A 488 -4.20 -37.60 20.97
C ARG A 488 -5.64 -38.07 21.07
N SER A 489 -5.83 -39.31 21.45
CA SER A 489 -7.18 -39.84 21.59
C SER A 489 -7.96 -39.04 22.65
N PRO A 490 -9.27 -38.84 22.49
CA PRO A 490 -10.10 -38.22 23.54
C PRO A 490 -9.93 -38.90 24.91
N GLN A 491 -9.67 -40.21 24.93
CA GLN A 491 -9.42 -40.97 26.13
C GLN A 491 -8.11 -40.56 26.81
N ASP A 492 -7.03 -40.35 26.04
CA ASP A 492 -5.74 -39.90 26.60
C ASP A 492 -5.83 -38.49 27.17
N ILE A 493 -6.58 -37.61 26.51
CA ILE A 493 -6.82 -36.25 26.98
C ILE A 493 -7.60 -36.25 28.27
N LEU A 494 -8.67 -37.05 28.36
CA LEU A 494 -9.46 -37.19 29.57
C LEU A 494 -8.65 -37.77 30.73
N ALA A 495 -7.83 -38.79 30.49
CA ALA A 495 -6.95 -39.38 31.52
C ALA A 495 -5.93 -38.37 32.05
N GLU A 496 -5.37 -37.52 31.18
CA GLU A 496 -4.46 -36.45 31.63
C GLU A 496 -5.19 -35.37 32.42
N MET A 497 -6.41 -34.98 32.02
CA MET A 497 -7.24 -34.02 32.75
C MET A 497 -7.56 -34.55 34.15
N GLU A 498 -7.97 -35.83 34.29
CA GLU A 498 -8.20 -36.46 35.61
C GLU A 498 -6.95 -36.50 36.50
N THR A 499 -5.77 -36.66 35.88
CA THR A 499 -4.50 -36.65 36.62
C THR A 499 -4.17 -35.23 37.12
N LEU A 500 -4.32 -34.20 36.25
CA LEU A 500 -4.13 -32.81 36.63
C LEU A 500 -5.13 -32.32 37.69
N ASP A 501 -6.37 -32.79 37.64
CA ASP A 501 -7.38 -32.47 38.66
C ASP A 501 -7.00 -33.06 40.03
N LYS A 502 -6.47 -34.29 40.08
CA LYS A 502 -5.95 -34.90 41.30
C LYS A 502 -4.78 -34.14 41.89
N GLU A 503 -3.80 -33.76 41.03
CA GLU A 503 -2.65 -32.95 41.45
C GLU A 503 -3.07 -31.57 41.97
N THR A 504 -4.02 -30.94 41.30
CA THR A 504 -4.59 -29.64 41.70
C THR A 504 -5.27 -29.74 43.05
N ALA A 505 -6.04 -30.82 43.28
CA ALA A 505 -6.69 -31.05 44.57
C ALA A 505 -5.69 -31.26 45.73
N ILE A 506 -4.60 -31.98 45.49
CA ILE A 506 -3.51 -32.17 46.45
C ILE A 506 -2.83 -30.86 46.80
N ILE A 507 -2.50 -30.03 45.77
CA ILE A 507 -1.88 -28.73 45.97
C ILE A 507 -2.80 -27.79 46.75
N LEU A 508 -4.09 -27.74 46.39
CA LEU A 508 -5.09 -26.95 47.09
C LEU A 508 -5.27 -27.37 48.58
N ALA A 509 -5.24 -28.70 48.85
CA ALA A 509 -5.28 -29.19 50.23
C ALA A 509 -4.04 -28.75 51.02
N LYS A 510 -2.85 -28.78 50.39
CA LYS A 510 -1.61 -28.34 51.01
C LYS A 510 -1.59 -26.83 51.29
N VAL A 511 -2.10 -26.03 50.36
CA VAL A 511 -2.24 -24.57 50.57
C VAL A 511 -3.20 -24.26 51.71
N LYS A 512 -4.36 -24.97 51.78
CA LYS A 512 -5.32 -24.82 52.87
C LYS A 512 -4.74 -25.21 54.24
N SER A 513 -3.78 -26.13 54.30
CA SER A 513 -3.12 -26.53 55.56
C SER A 513 -2.02 -25.56 56.00
N LEU A 514 -1.63 -24.62 55.14
CA LEU A 514 -0.61 -23.60 55.41
C LEU A 514 -1.23 -22.23 55.77
N LEU A 515 -2.53 -22.08 55.55
CA LEU A 515 -3.36 -20.96 55.98
C LEU A 515 -4.05 -21.24 57.31
#